data_b28b52badabc0ed1a23957d6bbf7e5f9
#
_entry.id   b28b52badabc0ed1a23957d6bbf7e5f9
#
_cell.length_a   1.000
_cell.length_b   1.000
_cell.length_c   1.000
_cell.angle_alpha   90.00
_cell.angle_beta   90.00
_cell.angle_gamma   90.00
#
_symmetry.space_group_name_H-M   'P 1'
#
loop_
_entity.id
_entity.type
_entity.pdbx_description
1 polymer ?
#
loop_
_entity_poly.entity_id
_entity_poly.type
_entity_poly.pdbx_seq_one_letter_code
_entity_poly.pdbx_strand_id
1 'polypeptide(L)'
;MESMLGSVAVIIFGLGLGGLLEKVGILEVIASAFEKRINSVGSLTSHTIGTAFLANVFGSAMYVSLILTPKIMAKNYDRLGLARKNLSRNAEFGGTLTCGMVPWSDNGIFMAGVLGVATLDYLPYMWLSFTCIIVTITLAYMGKAVNRIPLVAAASSR
;
A
#
# COMPACT_ATOMS: atom_id res chain seq x y z
N MET A 1 29.53 -5.87 10.84
CA MET A 1 29.22 -4.44 10.99
C MET A 1 29.23 -3.69 9.66
N GLU A 2 30.20 -3.92 8.77
CA GLU A 2 30.27 -3.22 7.47
C GLU A 2 29.05 -3.46 6.55
N SER A 3 28.47 -4.64 6.54
CA SER A 3 27.27 -4.93 5.72
C SER A 3 26.02 -4.15 6.15
N MET A 4 25.88 -3.85 7.44
CA MET A 4 24.76 -3.07 7.95
C MET A 4 24.89 -1.59 7.61
N LEU A 5 26.11 -1.04 7.58
CA LEU A 5 26.34 0.35 7.15
C LEU A 5 25.96 0.58 5.69
N GLY A 6 26.24 -0.39 4.80
CA GLY A 6 25.81 -0.35 3.41
C GLY A 6 24.28 -0.31 3.27
N SER A 7 23.58 -1.16 4.01
CA SER A 7 22.10 -1.18 4.02
C SER A 7 21.51 0.14 4.53
N VAL A 8 22.07 0.70 5.61
CA VAL A 8 21.64 1.99 6.15
C VAL A 8 21.86 3.12 5.13
N ALA A 9 23.00 3.14 4.44
CA ALA A 9 23.28 4.16 3.42
C ALA A 9 22.26 4.09 2.27
N VAL A 10 21.97 2.90 1.75
CA VAL A 10 20.98 2.71 0.67
C VAL A 10 19.58 3.12 1.12
N ILE A 11 19.19 2.79 2.36
CA ILE A 11 17.90 3.23 2.93
C ILE A 11 17.81 4.75 2.98
N ILE A 12 18.86 5.44 3.45
CA ILE A 12 18.86 6.91 3.52
C ILE A 12 18.72 7.52 2.12
N PHE A 13 19.43 7.02 1.12
CA PHE A 13 19.29 7.49 -0.27
C PHE A 13 17.91 7.18 -0.85
N GLY A 14 17.37 5.97 -0.60
CA GLY A 14 16.02 5.58 -1.03
C GLY A 14 14.93 6.46 -0.42
N LEU A 15 15.01 6.75 0.89
CA LEU A 15 14.10 7.65 1.58
C LEU A 15 14.20 9.08 1.03
N GLY A 16 15.42 9.55 0.76
CA GLY A 16 15.64 10.86 0.15
C GLY A 16 15.00 10.99 -1.22
N LEU A 17 15.20 10.00 -2.08
CA LEU A 17 14.58 9.94 -3.41
C LEU A 17 13.06 9.84 -3.32
N GLY A 18 12.52 8.96 -2.47
CA GLY A 18 11.09 8.82 -2.24
C GLY A 18 10.43 10.11 -1.76
N GLY A 19 11.07 10.81 -0.81
CA GLY A 19 10.61 12.11 -0.31
C GLY A 19 10.63 13.21 -1.39
N LEU A 20 11.61 13.18 -2.30
CA LEU A 20 11.65 14.11 -3.45
C LEU A 20 10.50 13.83 -4.41
N LEU A 21 10.24 12.57 -4.75
CA LEU A 21 9.15 12.17 -5.64
C LEU A 21 7.76 12.52 -5.05
N GLU A 22 7.59 12.37 -3.73
CA GLU A 22 6.39 12.80 -3.01
C GLU A 22 6.23 14.33 -3.10
N LYS A 23 7.29 15.09 -2.80
CA LYS A 23 7.25 16.55 -2.78
C LYS A 23 6.99 17.16 -4.16
N VAL A 24 7.47 16.53 -5.23
CA VAL A 24 7.22 16.93 -6.63
C VAL A 24 5.80 16.58 -7.08
N GLY A 25 5.07 15.74 -6.31
CA GLY A 25 3.69 15.34 -6.63
C GLY A 25 3.58 14.23 -7.68
N ILE A 26 4.68 13.63 -8.10
CA ILE A 26 4.69 12.54 -9.09
C ILE A 26 3.91 11.33 -8.58
N LEU A 27 4.04 11.02 -7.30
CA LEU A 27 3.33 9.89 -6.68
C LEU A 27 1.80 10.11 -6.69
N GLU A 28 1.35 11.35 -6.50
CA GLU A 28 -0.08 11.71 -6.56
C GLU A 28 -0.62 11.58 -7.98
N VAL A 29 0.15 11.95 -8.99
CA VAL A 29 -0.23 11.81 -10.41
C VAL A 29 -0.38 10.33 -10.78
N ILE A 30 0.59 9.50 -10.43
CA ILE A 30 0.55 8.06 -10.69
C ILE A 30 -0.68 7.43 -9.99
N ALA A 31 -0.89 7.75 -8.72
CA ALA A 31 -1.99 7.20 -7.94
C ALA A 31 -3.35 7.68 -8.43
N SER A 32 -3.49 8.94 -8.84
CA SER A 32 -4.74 9.50 -9.37
C SER A 32 -5.13 8.90 -10.74
N ALA A 33 -4.17 8.43 -11.52
CA ALA A 33 -4.45 7.75 -12.78
C ALA A 33 -5.27 6.46 -12.56
N PHE A 34 -5.14 5.81 -11.40
CA PHE A 34 -5.90 4.63 -11.02
C PHE A 34 -7.31 4.95 -10.48
N GLU A 35 -7.59 6.21 -10.12
CA GLU A 35 -8.85 6.61 -9.49
C GLU A 35 -10.05 6.60 -10.45
N LYS A 36 -9.83 6.77 -11.75
CA LYS A 36 -10.87 7.04 -12.74
C LYS A 36 -11.83 5.88 -13.06
N ARG A 37 -11.62 4.68 -12.54
CA ARG A 37 -12.36 3.46 -12.94
C ARG A 37 -13.04 2.71 -11.79
N ILE A 38 -13.32 3.38 -10.67
CA ILE A 38 -13.84 2.74 -9.46
C ILE A 38 -15.36 2.78 -9.45
N ASN A 39 -15.99 1.65 -9.80
CA ASN A 39 -17.46 1.51 -9.85
C ASN A 39 -18.02 0.47 -8.86
N SER A 40 -17.17 -0.31 -8.20
CA SER A 40 -17.60 -1.36 -7.27
C SER A 40 -16.67 -1.46 -6.06
N VAL A 41 -17.15 -2.11 -5.00
CA VAL A 41 -16.37 -2.36 -3.77
C VAL A 41 -15.12 -3.19 -4.07
N GLY A 42 -15.25 -4.24 -4.89
CA GLY A 42 -14.11 -5.06 -5.31
C GLY A 42 -13.08 -4.25 -6.11
N SER A 43 -13.56 -3.45 -7.07
CA SER A 43 -12.70 -2.54 -7.84
C SER A 43 -11.98 -1.54 -6.92
N LEU A 44 -12.70 -0.91 -5.98
CA LEU A 44 -12.09 0.00 -5.01
C LEU A 44 -10.98 -0.67 -4.18
N THR A 45 -11.25 -1.88 -3.67
CA THR A 45 -10.27 -2.65 -2.89
C THR A 45 -9.01 -2.95 -3.72
N SER A 46 -9.19 -3.46 -4.95
CA SER A 46 -8.06 -3.78 -5.84
C SER A 46 -7.24 -2.53 -6.19
N HIS A 47 -7.90 -1.41 -6.48
CA HIS A 47 -7.22 -0.15 -6.78
C HIS A 47 -6.50 0.41 -5.53
N THR A 48 -7.08 0.29 -4.34
CA THR A 48 -6.43 0.73 -3.09
C THR A 48 -5.15 -0.07 -2.82
N ILE A 49 -5.21 -1.40 -2.95
CA ILE A 49 -4.05 -2.29 -2.77
C ILE A 49 -3.00 -1.99 -3.84
N GLY A 50 -3.41 -1.83 -5.12
CA GLY A 50 -2.53 -1.49 -6.22
C GLY A 50 -1.84 -0.14 -6.04
N THR A 51 -2.59 0.90 -5.61
CA THR A 51 -2.03 2.22 -5.31
C THR A 51 -1.02 2.16 -4.18
N ALA A 52 -1.31 1.43 -3.10
CA ALA A 52 -0.38 1.26 -1.99
C ALA A 52 0.89 0.52 -2.42
N PHE A 53 0.77 -0.53 -3.23
CA PHE A 53 1.92 -1.23 -3.81
C PHE A 53 2.78 -0.32 -4.69
N LEU A 54 2.17 0.45 -5.60
CA LEU A 54 2.88 1.40 -6.45
C LEU A 54 3.58 2.50 -5.64
N ALA A 55 2.92 2.97 -4.58
CA ALA A 55 3.54 3.92 -3.66
C ALA A 55 4.78 3.34 -2.97
N ASN A 56 4.82 2.03 -2.66
CA ASN A 56 6.03 1.35 -2.19
C ASN A 56 7.11 1.28 -3.27
N VAL A 57 6.74 0.91 -4.49
CA VAL A 57 7.68 0.77 -5.61
C VAL A 57 8.39 2.08 -5.91
N PHE A 58 7.64 3.18 -5.97
CA PHE A 58 8.18 4.50 -6.31
C PHE A 58 8.62 5.31 -5.10
N GLY A 59 7.95 5.16 -3.96
CA GLY A 59 8.26 5.87 -2.72
C GLY A 59 9.41 5.23 -1.91
N SER A 60 9.80 4.01 -2.25
CA SER A 60 10.89 3.24 -1.59
C SER A 60 10.71 3.04 -0.09
N ALA A 61 9.57 3.44 0.48
CA ALA A 61 9.31 3.39 1.90
C ALA A 61 7.85 3.08 2.23
N MET A 62 7.65 2.20 3.19
CA MET A 62 6.32 1.77 3.64
C MET A 62 5.45 2.93 4.12
N TYR A 63 6.00 3.89 4.85
CA TYR A 63 5.23 5.02 5.40
C TYR A 63 4.65 5.92 4.29
N VAL A 64 5.34 6.07 3.15
CA VAL A 64 4.83 6.85 1.99
C VAL A 64 3.53 6.22 1.49
N SER A 65 3.52 4.92 1.32
CA SER A 65 2.35 4.16 0.90
C SER A 65 1.17 4.32 1.87
N LEU A 66 1.43 4.23 3.19
CA LEU A 66 0.40 4.33 4.22
C LEU A 66 -0.17 5.76 4.39
N ILE A 67 0.59 6.79 4.05
CA ILE A 67 0.12 8.18 4.10
C ILE A 67 -0.59 8.57 2.80
N LEU A 68 0.00 8.24 1.66
CA LEU A 68 -0.48 8.67 0.35
C LEU A 68 -1.77 7.96 -0.07
N THR A 69 -1.84 6.65 0.12
CA THR A 69 -3.01 5.85 -0.28
C THR A 69 -4.32 6.32 0.36
N PRO A 70 -4.39 6.57 1.70
CA PRO A 70 -5.59 7.12 2.31
C PRO A 70 -5.94 8.52 1.80
N LYS A 71 -4.97 9.40 1.58
CA LYS A 71 -5.23 10.75 1.05
C LYS A 71 -5.96 10.70 -0.29
N ILE A 72 -5.56 9.79 -1.18
CA ILE A 72 -6.11 9.68 -2.53
C ILE A 72 -7.44 8.94 -2.52
N MET A 73 -7.51 7.80 -1.82
CA MET A 73 -8.64 6.87 -1.90
C MET A 73 -9.80 7.21 -0.95
N ALA A 74 -9.62 8.06 0.08
CA ALA A 74 -10.64 8.33 1.10
C ALA A 74 -11.98 8.76 0.52
N LYS A 75 -11.98 9.68 -0.45
CA LYS A 75 -13.20 10.18 -1.10
C LYS A 75 -14.01 9.08 -1.78
N ASN A 76 -13.34 8.07 -2.34
CA ASN A 76 -14.00 6.95 -3.01
C ASN A 76 -14.68 5.99 -2.01
N TYR A 77 -14.08 5.81 -0.82
CA TYR A 77 -14.70 5.06 0.27
C TYR A 77 -15.94 5.77 0.80
N ASP A 78 -15.86 7.10 1.01
CA ASP A 78 -16.99 7.91 1.44
C ASP A 78 -18.12 7.88 0.39
N ARG A 79 -17.79 7.98 -0.91
CA ARG A 79 -18.77 7.90 -2.02
C ARG A 79 -19.52 6.58 -2.08
N LEU A 80 -18.86 5.47 -1.75
CA LEU A 80 -19.47 4.14 -1.73
C LEU A 80 -20.08 3.76 -0.37
N GLY A 81 -20.13 4.68 0.60
CA GLY A 81 -20.68 4.45 1.94
C GLY A 81 -19.91 3.42 2.75
N LEU A 82 -18.62 3.30 2.52
CA LEU A 82 -17.74 2.33 3.18
C LEU A 82 -17.02 2.96 4.38
N ALA A 83 -16.98 2.22 5.48
CA ALA A 83 -16.24 2.65 6.66
C ALA A 83 -14.74 2.75 6.36
N ARG A 84 -14.09 3.82 6.85
CA ARG A 84 -12.65 4.08 6.64
C ARG A 84 -11.72 3.00 7.19
N LYS A 85 -12.20 2.15 8.10
CA LYS A 85 -11.46 0.96 8.54
C LYS A 85 -11.15 -0.04 7.41
N ASN A 86 -12.01 -0.07 6.36
CA ASN A 86 -11.69 -0.87 5.17
C ASN A 86 -10.53 -0.27 4.39
N LEU A 87 -10.48 1.06 4.28
CA LEU A 87 -9.38 1.78 3.65
C LEU A 87 -8.06 1.50 4.37
N SER A 88 -8.04 1.64 5.70
CA SER A 88 -6.85 1.36 6.51
C SER A 88 -6.36 -0.08 6.30
N ARG A 89 -7.25 -1.06 6.40
CA ARG A 89 -6.91 -2.47 6.16
C ARG A 89 -6.35 -2.71 4.75
N ASN A 90 -6.96 -2.13 3.73
CA ASN A 90 -6.53 -2.34 2.35
C ASN A 90 -5.21 -1.61 2.04
N ALA A 91 -4.97 -0.46 2.67
CA ALA A 91 -3.69 0.24 2.61
C ALA A 91 -2.57 -0.58 3.27
N GLU A 92 -2.86 -1.23 4.41
CA GLU A 92 -1.92 -2.15 5.06
C GLU A 92 -1.58 -3.35 4.18
N PHE A 93 -2.57 -3.98 3.55
CA PHE A 93 -2.31 -5.11 2.66
C PHE A 93 -1.50 -4.72 1.42
N GLY A 94 -1.76 -3.56 0.85
CA GLY A 94 -0.99 -3.05 -0.28
C GLY A 94 0.33 -2.40 0.11
N GLY A 95 0.42 -1.80 1.29
CA GLY A 95 1.59 -1.10 1.79
C GLY A 95 2.52 -2.01 2.57
N THR A 96 2.11 -2.43 3.76
CA THR A 96 2.97 -3.16 4.70
C THR A 96 3.36 -4.54 4.18
N LEU A 97 2.39 -5.34 3.70
CA LEU A 97 2.67 -6.70 3.24
C LEU A 97 3.50 -6.77 1.95
N THR A 98 3.46 -5.73 1.13
CA THR A 98 4.20 -5.72 -0.15
C THR A 98 5.54 -5.01 -0.06
N CYS A 99 5.80 -4.25 1.00
CA CYS A 99 7.03 -3.48 1.12
C CYS A 99 8.28 -4.37 1.05
N GLY A 100 8.27 -5.51 1.73
CA GLY A 100 9.37 -6.49 1.67
C GLY A 100 9.56 -7.17 0.32
N MET A 101 8.62 -7.00 -0.63
CA MET A 101 8.72 -7.57 -1.98
C MET A 101 9.51 -6.66 -2.94
N VAL A 102 9.70 -5.39 -2.59
CA VAL A 102 10.38 -4.40 -3.42
C VAL A 102 11.87 -4.36 -3.06
N PRO A 103 12.80 -4.74 -3.97
CA PRO A 103 14.22 -4.89 -3.64
C PRO A 103 14.90 -3.60 -3.14
N TRP A 104 14.42 -2.45 -3.57
CA TRP A 104 14.97 -1.12 -3.21
C TRP A 104 14.18 -0.42 -2.12
N SER A 105 13.14 -1.03 -1.57
CA SER A 105 12.43 -0.48 -0.42
C SER A 105 13.25 -0.65 0.87
N ASP A 106 12.93 0.19 1.87
CA ASP A 106 13.53 0.11 3.20
C ASP A 106 13.44 -1.32 3.80
N ASN A 107 12.26 -1.93 3.76
CA ASN A 107 12.05 -3.30 4.26
C ASN A 107 12.70 -4.35 3.37
N GLY A 108 12.69 -4.20 2.04
CA GLY A 108 13.34 -5.13 1.12
C GLY A 108 14.85 -5.19 1.34
N ILE A 109 15.48 -4.01 1.48
CA ILE A 109 16.93 -3.89 1.75
C ILE A 109 17.25 -4.45 3.14
N PHE A 110 16.45 -4.13 4.15
CA PHE A 110 16.64 -4.64 5.51
C PHE A 110 16.55 -6.17 5.55
N MET A 111 15.50 -6.75 4.96
CA MET A 111 15.31 -8.20 4.90
C MET A 111 16.45 -8.89 4.16
N ALA A 112 16.87 -8.38 3.00
CA ALA A 112 17.99 -8.93 2.25
C ALA A 112 19.30 -8.87 3.05
N GLY A 113 19.53 -7.77 3.77
CA GLY A 113 20.71 -7.62 4.63
C GLY A 113 20.75 -8.56 5.83
N VAL A 114 19.59 -8.82 6.46
CA VAL A 114 19.48 -9.72 7.63
C VAL A 114 19.53 -11.19 7.21
N LEU A 115 18.84 -11.55 6.13
CA LEU A 115 18.77 -12.93 5.65
C LEU A 115 20.02 -13.33 4.86
N GLY A 116 20.81 -12.36 4.37
CA GLY A 116 21.98 -12.62 3.53
C GLY A 116 21.66 -13.15 2.14
N VAL A 117 20.42 -12.96 1.65
CA VAL A 117 19.94 -13.39 0.33
C VAL A 117 19.25 -12.25 -0.39
N ALA A 118 19.28 -12.25 -1.72
CA ALA A 118 18.62 -11.21 -2.50
C ALA A 118 17.08 -11.28 -2.34
N THR A 119 16.42 -10.12 -2.48
CA THR A 119 14.95 -10.03 -2.36
C THR A 119 14.23 -10.98 -3.32
N LEU A 120 14.75 -11.14 -4.53
CA LEU A 120 14.15 -12.03 -5.52
C LEU A 120 14.22 -13.51 -5.13
N ASP A 121 15.21 -13.91 -4.33
CA ASP A 121 15.38 -15.29 -3.89
C ASP A 121 14.37 -15.69 -2.81
N TYR A 122 14.01 -14.78 -1.90
CA TYR A 122 12.99 -15.06 -0.88
C TYR A 122 11.57 -14.70 -1.31
N LEU A 123 11.41 -13.91 -2.37
CA LEU A 123 10.08 -13.49 -2.87
C LEU A 123 9.10 -14.65 -3.09
N PRO A 124 9.49 -15.80 -3.69
CA PRO A 124 8.58 -16.94 -3.89
C PRO A 124 8.07 -17.56 -2.59
N TYR A 125 8.75 -17.33 -1.47
CA TYR A 125 8.39 -17.86 -0.16
C TYR A 125 7.47 -16.94 0.65
N MET A 126 7.14 -15.76 0.14
CA MET A 126 6.22 -14.81 0.79
C MET A 126 4.74 -15.17 0.59
N TRP A 127 4.39 -16.44 0.78
CA TRP A 127 3.04 -16.98 0.59
C TRP A 127 1.97 -16.23 1.36
N LEU A 128 2.28 -15.79 2.57
CA LEU A 128 1.33 -15.05 3.42
C LEU A 128 0.86 -13.77 2.73
N SER A 129 1.80 -12.98 2.19
CA SER A 129 1.49 -11.71 1.53
C SER A 129 0.63 -11.93 0.28
N PHE A 130 0.99 -12.89 -0.57
CA PHE A 130 0.22 -13.22 -1.77
C PHE A 130 -1.19 -13.72 -1.40
N THR A 131 -1.28 -14.65 -0.45
CA THR A 131 -2.56 -15.23 -0.01
C THR A 131 -3.47 -14.17 0.59
N CYS A 132 -2.96 -13.31 1.46
CA CYS A 132 -3.75 -12.25 2.09
C CYS A 132 -4.30 -11.26 1.05
N ILE A 133 -3.50 -10.88 0.05
CA ILE A 133 -3.93 -9.97 -1.01
C ILE A 133 -5.03 -10.64 -1.85
N ILE A 134 -4.81 -11.87 -2.32
CA ILE A 134 -5.78 -12.61 -3.14
C ILE A 134 -7.10 -12.82 -2.39
N VAL A 135 -7.04 -13.27 -1.15
CA VAL A 135 -8.24 -13.49 -0.31
C VAL A 135 -8.99 -12.18 -0.08
N THR A 136 -8.27 -11.10 0.22
CA THR A 136 -8.91 -9.79 0.46
C THR A 136 -9.62 -9.27 -0.77
N ILE A 137 -8.98 -9.36 -1.94
CA ILE A 137 -9.59 -8.97 -3.21
C ILE A 137 -10.81 -9.84 -3.51
N THR A 138 -10.69 -11.16 -3.38
CA THR A 138 -11.79 -12.10 -3.63
C THR A 138 -12.99 -11.83 -2.72
N LEU A 139 -12.77 -11.65 -1.41
CA LEU A 139 -13.83 -11.34 -0.45
C LEU A 139 -14.50 -9.99 -0.74
N ALA A 140 -13.74 -9.00 -1.22
CA ALA A 140 -14.28 -7.70 -1.59
C ALA A 140 -15.18 -7.78 -2.84
N TYR A 141 -14.81 -8.60 -3.84
CA TYR A 141 -15.67 -8.85 -5.00
C TYR A 141 -16.93 -9.64 -4.64
N MET A 142 -16.85 -10.55 -3.67
CA MET A 142 -18.01 -11.26 -3.13
C MET A 142 -18.91 -10.38 -2.25
N GLY A 143 -18.53 -9.14 -1.96
CA GLY A 143 -19.24 -8.25 -1.03
C GLY A 143 -19.17 -8.66 0.43
N LYS A 144 -18.30 -9.64 0.77
CA LYS A 144 -18.08 -10.13 2.13
C LYS A 144 -16.91 -9.38 2.78
N ALA A 145 -16.88 -9.37 4.12
CA ALA A 145 -15.83 -8.70 4.92
C ALA A 145 -15.68 -7.18 4.62
N VAL A 146 -16.75 -6.53 4.17
CA VAL A 146 -16.81 -5.10 3.88
C VAL A 146 -17.73 -4.42 4.89
N ASN A 147 -17.17 -3.50 5.65
CA ASN A 147 -17.91 -2.74 6.65
C ASN A 147 -18.49 -1.48 6.00
N ARG A 148 -19.81 -1.33 6.02
CA ARG A 148 -20.51 -0.12 5.60
C ARG A 148 -20.70 0.84 6.77
N ILE A 149 -20.83 2.12 6.48
CA ILE A 149 -21.17 3.13 7.49
C ILE A 149 -22.64 2.92 7.88
N PRO A 150 -22.97 2.70 9.18
CA PRO A 150 -24.36 2.61 9.59
C PRO A 150 -25.08 3.93 9.30
N LEU A 151 -26.30 3.87 8.76
CA LEU A 151 -27.11 5.03 8.32
C LEU A 151 -27.32 6.09 9.41
N VAL A 152 -27.22 5.71 10.69
CA VAL A 152 -27.36 6.62 11.83
C VAL A 152 -26.17 7.59 11.97
N ALA A 153 -24.96 7.18 11.59
CA ALA A 153 -23.78 8.05 11.68
C ALA A 153 -23.72 9.11 10.56
N ALA A 154 -24.35 8.86 9.43
CA ALA A 154 -24.40 9.80 8.31
C ALA A 154 -25.34 11.01 8.56
N ALA A 155 -26.24 10.90 9.53
CA ALA A 155 -27.21 11.97 9.87
C ALA A 155 -26.63 12.99 10.89
N SER A 156 -25.57 12.66 11.62
CA SER A 156 -25.00 13.52 12.67
C SER A 156 -23.83 14.39 12.21
N SER A 157 -23.42 14.28 10.94
CA SER A 157 -22.28 15.01 10.35
C SER A 157 -22.69 16.08 9.32
N ARG A 158 -23.99 16.45 9.30
CA ARG A 158 -24.50 17.60 8.51
C ARG A 158 -24.76 18.79 9.39
#